data_bcd60a0085052f749191abe80f301652
#
_entry.id   bcd60a0085052f749191abe80f301652
#
_cell.length_a   1.000
_cell.length_b   1.000
_cell.length_c   1.000
_cell.angle_alpha   90.00
_cell.angle_beta   90.00
_cell.angle_gamma   90.00
#
_symmetry.space_group_name_H-M   'P 1'
#
loop_
_entity.id
_entity.type
_entity.pdbx_description
1 polymer ?
#
loop_
_entity_poly.entity_id
_entity_poly.type
_entity_poly.pdbx_seq_one_letter_code
_entity_poly.pdbx_strand_id
1 'polypeptide(L)'
;MRSYLDFEKPVAELEAKVEELRAMGEAGNAVAIGEEINRLESKAALALKELYAELTPWQKTQVARHPQRPHCLDYIAGLVSNFIPLAGDRKFGDDAAIIGGFGRFRGESVCVIGHEKGADTESRLKHNFGMARPEGYRKAVRLMEMADRFGVPVIALVDTAGAYPGIGAEERGQAEAIARSTETCLSLGVPNVAVILGEGGSGGAIAIATANRVLMLEHAIYSVISPEGAASILWRDTAKAQEAATSMKITAQDMVRFGVIDSVVAEPTGGAHRDPQAAIAATGEAIANAFKELQGLDREAVRNRRREKFLTMGRTVS
;
A
#
# COMPACT_ATOMS: atom_id res chain seq x y z
N MET A 1 12.97 -11.79 -14.85
CA MET A 1 12.46 -13.12 -14.42
C MET A 1 11.40 -12.89 -13.35
N ARG A 2 10.26 -13.55 -13.44
CA ARG A 2 9.17 -13.42 -12.46
C ARG A 2 9.59 -14.13 -11.15
N SER A 3 9.37 -13.49 -10.00
CA SER A 3 9.53 -14.10 -8.69
C SER A 3 8.22 -14.75 -8.26
N TYR A 4 8.28 -15.95 -7.68
CA TYR A 4 7.12 -16.69 -7.20
C TYR A 4 7.21 -16.86 -5.69
N LEU A 5 6.07 -16.79 -5.03
CA LEU A 5 5.93 -17.15 -3.62
C LEU A 5 5.87 -18.68 -3.46
N ASP A 6 6.23 -19.19 -2.29
CA ASP A 6 6.30 -20.65 -2.06
C ASP A 6 4.99 -21.38 -2.38
N PHE A 7 3.86 -20.76 -2.08
CA PHE A 7 2.55 -21.35 -2.36
C PHE A 7 2.15 -21.28 -3.84
N GLU A 8 2.86 -20.51 -4.67
CA GLU A 8 2.64 -20.41 -6.13
C GLU A 8 3.40 -21.47 -6.93
N LYS A 9 4.18 -22.36 -6.28
CA LYS A 9 4.96 -23.41 -6.96
C LYS A 9 4.19 -24.18 -8.05
N PRO A 10 2.92 -24.60 -7.83
CA PRO A 10 2.17 -25.30 -8.87
C PRO A 10 1.94 -24.48 -10.15
N VAL A 11 1.76 -23.16 -9.99
CA VAL A 11 1.62 -22.23 -11.13
C VAL A 11 2.96 -22.00 -11.79
N ALA A 12 4.04 -21.81 -11.00
CA ALA A 12 5.39 -21.63 -11.50
C ALA A 12 5.85 -22.79 -12.38
N GLU A 13 5.54 -24.05 -12.00
CA GLU A 13 5.86 -25.24 -12.78
C GLU A 13 5.14 -25.27 -14.13
N LEU A 14 3.88 -24.83 -14.19
CA LEU A 14 3.13 -24.74 -15.44
C LEU A 14 3.68 -23.65 -16.35
N GLU A 15 3.94 -22.46 -15.79
CA GLU A 15 4.50 -21.32 -16.53
C GLU A 15 5.92 -21.64 -17.05
N ALA A 16 6.77 -22.35 -16.28
CA ALA A 16 8.08 -22.80 -16.72
C ALA A 16 8.00 -23.76 -17.93
N LYS A 17 7.05 -24.70 -17.94
CA LYS A 17 6.82 -25.58 -19.08
C LYS A 17 6.36 -24.82 -20.32
N VAL A 18 5.54 -23.79 -20.17
CA VAL A 18 5.14 -22.91 -21.27
C VAL A 18 6.37 -22.23 -21.88
N GLU A 19 7.26 -21.69 -21.06
CA GLU A 19 8.49 -21.03 -21.54
C GLU A 19 9.44 -22.04 -22.25
N GLU A 20 9.57 -23.26 -21.72
CA GLU A 20 10.34 -24.32 -22.39
C GLU A 20 9.76 -24.64 -23.78
N LEU A 21 8.45 -24.83 -23.88
CA LEU A 21 7.79 -25.15 -25.15
C LEU A 21 7.89 -23.98 -26.15
N ARG A 22 7.82 -22.74 -25.71
CA ARG A 22 8.04 -21.57 -26.55
C ARG A 22 9.47 -21.56 -27.14
N ALA A 23 10.46 -21.81 -26.29
CA ALA A 23 11.86 -21.90 -26.73
C ALA A 23 12.11 -23.05 -27.73
N MET A 24 11.38 -24.17 -27.57
CA MET A 24 11.48 -25.31 -28.53
C MET A 24 10.69 -25.06 -29.81
N GLY A 25 9.59 -24.30 -29.78
CA GLY A 25 8.74 -24.02 -30.94
C GLY A 25 9.41 -23.15 -32.01
N GLU A 26 10.42 -22.39 -31.64
CA GLU A 26 11.27 -21.66 -32.59
C GLU A 26 12.12 -22.61 -33.48
N ALA A 27 12.19 -23.92 -33.15
CA ALA A 27 13.08 -24.89 -33.80
C ALA A 27 12.39 -25.88 -34.75
N GLY A 28 11.06 -25.85 -35.02
CA GLY A 28 10.56 -26.66 -36.13
C GLY A 28 9.22 -27.43 -36.07
N ASN A 29 8.37 -27.33 -35.05
CA ASN A 29 7.07 -28.04 -35.05
C ASN A 29 5.92 -27.16 -34.48
N ALA A 30 5.61 -26.09 -35.19
CA ALA A 30 4.88 -24.95 -34.68
C ALA A 30 3.38 -25.22 -34.26
N VAL A 31 2.66 -26.12 -34.92
CA VAL A 31 1.17 -26.25 -34.69
C VAL A 31 0.84 -27.08 -33.44
N ALA A 32 1.43 -28.27 -33.30
CA ALA A 32 1.16 -29.14 -32.15
C ALA A 32 1.70 -28.55 -30.84
N ILE A 33 2.83 -27.84 -30.92
CA ILE A 33 3.40 -27.10 -29.76
C ILE A 33 2.51 -25.93 -29.37
N GLY A 34 1.91 -25.21 -30.34
CA GLY A 34 1.01 -24.10 -30.08
C GLY A 34 -0.26 -24.51 -29.31
N GLU A 35 -0.87 -25.64 -29.67
CA GLU A 35 -2.02 -26.18 -28.95
C GLU A 35 -1.69 -26.56 -27.49
N GLU A 36 -0.55 -27.19 -27.27
CA GLU A 36 -0.09 -27.56 -25.91
C GLU A 36 0.26 -26.33 -25.08
N ILE A 37 0.88 -25.31 -25.65
CA ILE A 37 1.13 -24.02 -24.99
C ILE A 37 -0.19 -23.42 -24.52
N ASN A 38 -1.17 -23.26 -25.40
CA ASN A 38 -2.49 -22.70 -25.06
C ASN A 38 -3.19 -23.49 -23.96
N ARG A 39 -3.08 -24.81 -23.98
CA ARG A 39 -3.63 -25.70 -22.95
C ARG A 39 -2.97 -25.46 -21.57
N LEU A 40 -1.64 -25.38 -21.55
CA LEU A 40 -0.89 -25.15 -20.32
C LEU A 40 -1.10 -23.73 -19.77
N GLU A 41 -1.17 -22.71 -20.61
CA GLU A 41 -1.49 -21.33 -20.23
C GLU A 41 -2.89 -21.24 -19.59
N SER A 42 -3.88 -21.88 -20.23
CA SER A 42 -5.25 -21.92 -19.69
C SER A 42 -5.28 -22.62 -18.32
N LYS A 43 -4.51 -23.73 -18.18
CA LYS A 43 -4.41 -24.44 -16.92
C LYS A 43 -3.69 -23.61 -15.84
N ALA A 44 -2.60 -22.91 -16.20
CA ALA A 44 -1.89 -22.03 -15.28
C ALA A 44 -2.79 -20.87 -14.82
N ALA A 45 -3.52 -20.24 -15.74
CA ALA A 45 -4.44 -19.15 -15.43
C ALA A 45 -5.57 -19.60 -14.48
N LEU A 46 -6.14 -20.79 -14.72
CA LEU A 46 -7.16 -21.36 -13.85
C LEU A 46 -6.60 -21.67 -12.45
N ALA A 47 -5.47 -22.36 -12.39
CA ALA A 47 -4.81 -22.69 -11.13
C ALA A 47 -4.45 -21.43 -10.33
N LEU A 48 -3.97 -20.38 -10.99
CA LEU A 48 -3.70 -19.09 -10.35
C LEU A 48 -4.97 -18.45 -9.80
N LYS A 49 -6.05 -18.46 -10.57
CA LYS A 49 -7.34 -17.90 -10.16
C LYS A 49 -7.91 -18.64 -8.93
N GLU A 50 -7.86 -19.96 -8.93
CA GLU A 50 -8.33 -20.80 -7.81
C GLU A 50 -7.47 -20.54 -6.55
N LEU A 51 -6.15 -20.50 -6.72
CA LEU A 51 -5.21 -20.23 -5.63
C LEU A 51 -5.46 -18.86 -4.96
N TYR A 52 -5.66 -17.83 -5.77
CA TYR A 52 -5.86 -16.46 -5.26
C TYR A 52 -7.28 -16.18 -4.76
N ALA A 53 -8.24 -17.04 -5.05
CA ALA A 53 -9.59 -16.94 -4.51
C ALA A 53 -9.65 -17.23 -2.99
N GLU A 54 -8.74 -18.06 -2.47
CA GLU A 54 -8.78 -18.56 -1.09
C GLU A 54 -7.48 -18.35 -0.31
N LEU A 55 -6.76 -17.25 -0.56
CA LEU A 55 -5.53 -16.93 0.16
C LEU A 55 -5.77 -16.80 1.67
N THR A 56 -4.97 -17.51 2.46
CA THR A 56 -4.91 -17.33 3.91
C THR A 56 -4.38 -15.93 4.28
N PRO A 57 -4.64 -15.42 5.51
CA PRO A 57 -4.07 -14.14 5.96
C PRO A 57 -2.54 -14.09 5.88
N TRP A 58 -1.87 -15.21 6.11
CA TRP A 58 -0.41 -15.30 5.96
C TRP A 58 0.03 -15.19 4.49
N GLN A 59 -0.64 -15.90 3.58
CA GLN A 59 -0.36 -15.78 2.14
C GLN A 59 -0.61 -14.35 1.64
N LYS A 60 -1.68 -13.68 2.10
CA LYS A 60 -1.89 -12.25 1.81
C LYS A 60 -0.77 -11.37 2.35
N THR A 61 -0.25 -11.67 3.54
CA THR A 61 0.94 -10.98 4.07
C THR A 61 2.16 -11.15 3.15
N GLN A 62 2.38 -12.37 2.64
CA GLN A 62 3.46 -12.62 1.69
C GLN A 62 3.26 -11.88 0.36
N VAL A 63 2.02 -11.86 -0.18
CA VAL A 63 1.68 -11.09 -1.38
C VAL A 63 1.87 -9.58 -1.13
N ALA A 64 1.43 -9.04 0.01
CA ALA A 64 1.62 -7.64 0.38
C ALA A 64 3.10 -7.21 0.38
N ARG A 65 4.00 -8.14 0.71
CA ARG A 65 5.46 -7.96 0.78
C ARG A 65 6.19 -8.35 -0.49
N HIS A 66 5.47 -8.77 -1.53
CA HIS A 66 6.13 -9.27 -2.75
C HIS A 66 7.05 -8.19 -3.35
N PRO A 67 8.33 -8.51 -3.65
CA PRO A 67 9.32 -7.51 -4.04
C PRO A 67 9.04 -6.82 -5.38
N GLN A 68 8.21 -7.40 -6.22
CA GLN A 68 7.82 -6.86 -7.53
C GLN A 68 6.47 -6.12 -7.49
N ARG A 69 5.88 -5.88 -6.33
CA ARG A 69 4.70 -5.01 -6.24
C ARG A 69 5.08 -3.58 -6.63
N PRO A 70 4.19 -2.84 -7.28
CA PRO A 70 4.43 -1.42 -7.54
C PRO A 70 4.51 -0.66 -6.20
N HIS A 71 5.48 0.24 -6.10
CA HIS A 71 5.73 1.08 -4.94
C HIS A 71 5.20 2.51 -5.14
N CYS A 72 5.36 3.37 -4.15
CA CYS A 72 4.83 4.73 -4.16
C CYS A 72 5.22 5.52 -5.43
N LEU A 73 6.48 5.44 -5.85
CA LEU A 73 6.95 6.13 -7.06
C LEU A 73 6.29 5.61 -8.34
N ASP A 74 5.97 4.32 -8.43
CA ASP A 74 5.26 3.73 -9.57
C ASP A 74 3.83 4.27 -9.67
N TYR A 75 3.13 4.37 -8.52
CA TYR A 75 1.79 4.97 -8.46
C TYR A 75 1.82 6.46 -8.80
N ILE A 76 2.81 7.20 -8.31
CA ILE A 76 2.98 8.61 -8.68
C ILE A 76 3.22 8.74 -10.19
N ALA A 77 4.12 7.95 -10.75
CA ALA A 77 4.42 7.98 -12.19
C ALA A 77 3.21 7.61 -13.06
N GLY A 78 2.38 6.66 -12.61
CA GLY A 78 1.20 6.20 -13.36
C GLY A 78 -0.05 7.09 -13.19
N LEU A 79 -0.16 7.84 -12.09
CA LEU A 79 -1.38 8.55 -11.74
C LEU A 79 -1.25 10.08 -11.76
N VAL A 80 -0.04 10.62 -11.59
CA VAL A 80 0.18 12.04 -11.33
C VAL A 80 1.10 12.66 -12.38
N SER A 81 0.57 13.54 -13.20
CA SER A 81 1.37 14.30 -14.14
C SER A 81 1.99 15.55 -13.50
N ASN A 82 3.09 16.03 -14.07
CA ASN A 82 3.80 17.24 -13.61
C ASN A 82 4.15 17.20 -12.11
N PHE A 83 4.52 16.02 -11.60
CA PHE A 83 4.87 15.86 -10.18
C PHE A 83 6.17 16.61 -9.86
N ILE A 84 6.11 17.48 -8.86
CA ILE A 84 7.23 18.28 -8.34
C ILE A 84 7.48 17.81 -6.91
N PRO A 85 8.55 17.03 -6.64
CA PRO A 85 8.88 16.58 -5.30
C PRO A 85 9.38 17.73 -4.43
N LEU A 86 9.02 17.70 -3.14
CA LEU A 86 9.43 18.69 -2.15
C LEU A 86 10.10 18.03 -0.96
N ALA A 87 11.42 18.08 -0.92
CA ALA A 87 12.25 17.48 0.11
C ALA A 87 12.31 18.30 1.41
N GLY A 88 12.67 17.62 2.50
CA GLY A 88 13.04 18.20 3.79
C GLY A 88 11.90 18.63 4.70
N ASP A 89 12.13 18.51 6.00
CA ASP A 89 11.19 18.88 7.06
C ASP A 89 11.27 20.35 7.51
N ARG A 90 12.26 21.09 7.03
CA ARG A 90 12.59 22.48 7.45
C ARG A 90 13.01 22.62 8.92
N LYS A 91 13.42 21.52 9.56
CA LYS A 91 13.89 21.50 10.94
C LYS A 91 15.25 20.80 11.09
N PHE A 92 15.35 19.56 10.61
CA PHE A 92 16.55 18.75 10.76
C PHE A 92 17.11 18.27 9.42
N GLY A 93 16.27 17.69 8.56
CA GLY A 93 16.78 17.12 7.30
C GLY A 93 15.68 16.61 6.39
N ASP A 94 16.09 15.76 5.45
CA ASP A 94 15.16 15.00 4.61
C ASP A 94 15.16 13.52 5.02
N ASP A 95 14.05 12.86 4.74
CA ASP A 95 13.90 11.42 4.87
C ASP A 95 13.32 10.84 3.57
N ALA A 96 14.14 10.08 2.88
CA ALA A 96 13.77 9.48 1.61
C ALA A 96 12.68 8.37 1.73
N ALA A 97 12.36 7.90 2.96
CA ALA A 97 11.28 6.95 3.20
C ALA A 97 9.89 7.56 2.97
N ILE A 98 9.75 8.90 3.07
CA ILE A 98 8.55 9.61 2.66
C ILE A 98 8.85 10.39 1.38
N ILE A 99 8.13 10.09 0.32
CA ILE A 99 8.06 10.90 -0.90
C ILE A 99 6.87 11.83 -0.76
N GLY A 100 7.03 13.08 -1.17
CA GLY A 100 5.90 14.01 -1.18
C GLY A 100 6.13 15.20 -2.10
N GLY A 101 5.06 15.78 -2.59
CA GLY A 101 5.08 16.90 -3.52
C GLY A 101 3.71 17.24 -4.08
N PHE A 102 3.70 18.06 -5.11
CA PHE A 102 2.49 18.49 -5.80
C PHE A 102 2.53 18.09 -7.27
N GLY A 103 1.38 17.82 -7.85
CA GLY A 103 1.23 17.46 -9.25
C GLY A 103 -0.21 17.59 -9.70
N ARG A 104 -0.56 16.91 -10.79
CA ARG A 104 -1.93 16.87 -11.30
C ARG A 104 -2.44 15.43 -11.37
N PHE A 105 -3.53 15.17 -10.68
CA PHE A 105 -4.29 13.95 -10.78
C PHE A 105 -5.55 14.21 -11.59
N ARG A 106 -5.69 13.57 -12.77
CA ARG A 106 -6.81 13.79 -13.70
C ARG A 106 -7.02 15.27 -14.07
N GLY A 107 -5.94 16.01 -14.21
CA GLY A 107 -5.97 17.45 -14.56
C GLY A 107 -6.10 18.40 -13.38
N GLU A 108 -6.54 17.93 -12.20
CA GLU A 108 -6.70 18.74 -10.98
C GLU A 108 -5.43 18.72 -10.13
N SER A 109 -5.14 19.86 -9.48
CA SER A 109 -3.99 19.97 -8.58
C SER A 109 -4.16 19.05 -7.37
N VAL A 110 -3.11 18.33 -6.98
CA VAL A 110 -3.11 17.40 -5.87
C VAL A 110 -1.78 17.45 -5.12
N CYS A 111 -1.84 17.29 -3.80
CA CYS A 111 -0.69 16.97 -2.97
C CYS A 111 -0.61 15.45 -2.82
N VAL A 112 0.55 14.87 -3.07
CA VAL A 112 0.80 13.44 -2.84
C VAL A 112 1.87 13.27 -1.79
N ILE A 113 1.62 12.40 -0.82
CA ILE A 113 2.60 11.92 0.17
C ILE A 113 2.54 10.40 0.21
N GLY A 114 3.65 9.74 0.43
CA GLY A 114 3.62 8.28 0.52
C GLY A 114 4.92 7.67 0.99
N HIS A 115 4.83 6.43 1.48
CA HIS A 115 5.99 5.63 1.86
C HIS A 115 6.59 4.99 0.62
N GLU A 116 7.89 5.20 0.42
CA GLU A 116 8.66 4.52 -0.62
C GLU A 116 9.52 3.43 -0.01
N LYS A 117 9.36 2.19 -0.48
CA LYS A 117 10.15 1.03 0.00
C LYS A 117 11.42 0.79 -0.79
N GLY A 118 11.44 1.21 -2.04
CA GLY A 118 12.49 0.84 -3.01
C GLY A 118 12.28 -0.54 -3.64
N ALA A 119 12.69 -0.69 -4.90
CA ALA A 119 12.49 -1.89 -5.71
C ALA A 119 13.68 -2.88 -5.66
N ASP A 120 14.90 -2.38 -5.43
CA ASP A 120 16.14 -3.15 -5.34
C ASP A 120 16.86 -2.88 -4.01
N THR A 121 17.97 -3.56 -3.78
CA THR A 121 18.71 -3.46 -2.50
C THR A 121 19.21 -2.04 -2.23
N GLU A 122 19.71 -1.34 -3.24
CA GLU A 122 20.25 0.01 -3.08
C GLU A 122 19.13 1.00 -2.75
N SER A 123 18.06 1.00 -3.53
CA SER A 123 16.90 1.87 -3.31
C SER A 123 16.19 1.55 -1.99
N ARG A 124 16.10 0.28 -1.58
CA ARG A 124 15.55 -0.11 -0.27
C ARG A 124 16.35 0.46 0.89
N LEU A 125 17.68 0.40 0.83
CA LEU A 125 18.53 1.00 1.85
C LEU A 125 18.37 2.53 1.87
N LYS A 126 18.34 3.17 0.70
CA LYS A 126 18.10 4.61 0.56
C LYS A 126 16.78 5.06 1.18
N HIS A 127 15.72 4.33 0.92
CA HIS A 127 14.36 4.61 1.40
C HIS A 127 14.05 3.94 2.75
N ASN A 128 15.05 3.35 3.39
CA ASN A 128 14.90 2.69 4.70
C ASN A 128 13.72 1.72 4.76
N PHE A 129 13.46 0.98 3.66
CA PHE A 129 12.35 0.01 3.52
C PHE A 129 10.96 0.63 3.78
N GLY A 130 10.79 1.90 3.53
CA GLY A 130 9.56 2.64 3.81
C GLY A 130 9.34 2.98 5.30
N MET A 131 10.31 2.69 6.15
CA MET A 131 10.24 3.01 7.58
C MET A 131 10.73 4.45 7.82
N ALA A 132 9.80 5.37 7.94
CA ALA A 132 10.12 6.78 8.08
C ALA A 132 10.65 7.15 9.47
N ARG A 133 11.60 8.09 9.46
CA ARG A 133 12.12 8.79 10.62
C ARG A 133 11.28 10.03 10.93
N PRO A 134 11.50 10.74 12.06
CA PRO A 134 10.72 11.94 12.40
C PRO A 134 10.70 13.00 11.28
N GLU A 135 11.79 13.12 10.53
CA GLU A 135 11.91 14.06 9.42
C GLU A 135 10.91 13.77 8.30
N GLY A 136 10.63 12.49 8.04
CA GLY A 136 9.64 12.05 7.05
C GLY A 136 8.23 12.48 7.44
N TYR A 137 7.81 12.23 8.68
CA TYR A 137 6.50 12.64 9.18
C TYR A 137 6.36 14.15 9.26
N ARG A 138 7.41 14.88 9.69
CA ARG A 138 7.39 16.35 9.66
C ARG A 138 7.34 16.92 8.26
N LYS A 139 7.99 16.27 7.27
CA LYS A 139 7.82 16.61 5.85
C LYS A 139 6.36 16.40 5.41
N ALA A 140 5.74 15.28 5.77
CA ALA A 140 4.33 15.02 5.48
C ALA A 140 3.42 16.11 6.09
N VAL A 141 3.61 16.47 7.35
CA VAL A 141 2.90 17.58 8.02
C VAL A 141 3.04 18.88 7.22
N ARG A 142 4.26 19.27 6.88
CA ARG A 142 4.52 20.49 6.11
C ARG A 142 3.78 20.52 4.77
N LEU A 143 3.76 19.40 4.06
CA LEU A 143 3.08 19.29 2.75
C LEU A 143 1.56 19.31 2.91
N MET A 144 1.02 18.64 3.92
CA MET A 144 -0.41 18.67 4.26
C MET A 144 -0.88 20.08 4.64
N GLU A 145 -0.14 20.78 5.50
CA GLU A 145 -0.43 22.18 5.88
C GLU A 145 -0.39 23.12 4.66
N MET A 146 0.55 22.88 3.72
CA MET A 146 0.62 23.62 2.48
C MET A 146 -0.59 23.31 1.59
N ALA A 147 -0.95 22.04 1.44
CA ALA A 147 -2.14 21.61 0.68
C ALA A 147 -3.41 22.23 1.25
N ASP A 148 -3.57 22.21 2.55
CA ASP A 148 -4.72 22.82 3.25
C ASP A 148 -4.81 24.33 3.02
N ARG A 149 -3.67 25.03 3.07
CA ARG A 149 -3.61 26.49 2.82
C ARG A 149 -4.03 26.84 1.41
N PHE A 150 -3.64 26.07 0.42
CA PHE A 150 -3.95 26.31 -0.99
C PHE A 150 -5.25 25.66 -1.48
N GLY A 151 -5.98 24.96 -0.60
CA GLY A 151 -7.23 24.31 -0.98
C GLY A 151 -7.02 23.09 -1.89
N VAL A 152 -5.86 22.44 -1.82
CA VAL A 152 -5.48 21.32 -2.69
C VAL A 152 -5.75 19.99 -1.96
N PRO A 153 -6.49 19.02 -2.54
CA PRO A 153 -6.72 17.72 -1.92
C PRO A 153 -5.44 16.89 -1.77
N VAL A 154 -5.45 15.95 -0.83
CA VAL A 154 -4.28 15.12 -0.47
C VAL A 154 -4.53 13.66 -0.83
N ILE A 155 -3.58 13.01 -1.48
CA ILE A 155 -3.47 11.56 -1.65
C ILE A 155 -2.34 11.06 -0.77
N ALA A 156 -2.62 10.08 0.09
CA ALA A 156 -1.63 9.39 0.92
C ALA A 156 -1.45 7.95 0.43
N LEU A 157 -0.24 7.58 0.02
CA LEU A 157 0.11 6.24 -0.45
C LEU A 157 0.88 5.51 0.65
N VAL A 158 0.26 4.51 1.25
CA VAL A 158 0.78 3.86 2.47
C VAL A 158 1.39 2.51 2.12
N ASP A 159 2.68 2.36 2.35
CA ASP A 159 3.38 1.08 2.25
C ASP A 159 4.61 1.05 3.18
N THR A 160 4.39 0.66 4.42
CA THR A 160 5.42 0.60 5.46
C THR A 160 5.16 -0.53 6.44
N ALA A 161 6.21 -1.18 6.90
CA ALA A 161 6.15 -2.12 8.02
C ALA A 161 5.96 -1.40 9.38
N GLY A 162 6.19 -0.10 9.43
CA GLY A 162 6.09 0.75 10.63
C GLY A 162 7.02 1.94 10.58
N ALA A 163 7.04 2.72 11.64
CA ALA A 163 8.01 3.80 11.80
C ALA A 163 9.40 3.24 12.12
N TYR A 164 10.46 3.95 11.76
CA TYR A 164 11.83 3.54 12.04
C TYR A 164 12.09 3.46 13.56
N PRO A 165 12.51 2.29 14.09
CA PRO A 165 12.60 2.04 15.53
C PRO A 165 14.00 2.36 16.12
N GLY A 166 14.85 3.12 15.41
CA GLY A 166 16.22 3.37 15.83
C GLY A 166 16.35 4.48 16.88
N ILE A 167 17.39 4.40 17.72
CA ILE A 167 17.70 5.37 18.78
C ILE A 167 17.69 6.81 18.24
N GLY A 168 18.35 7.09 17.13
CA GLY A 168 18.36 8.41 16.54
C GLY A 168 16.99 8.96 16.10
N ALA A 169 15.99 8.11 15.88
CA ALA A 169 14.63 8.55 15.64
C ALA A 169 13.94 8.94 16.96
N GLU A 170 14.12 8.15 18.01
CA GLU A 170 13.59 8.46 19.34
C GLU A 170 14.17 9.78 19.88
N GLU A 171 15.49 9.98 19.76
CA GLU A 171 16.16 11.22 20.15
C GLU A 171 15.63 12.47 19.44
N ARG A 172 15.12 12.31 18.21
CA ARG A 172 14.53 13.39 17.41
C ARG A 172 13.02 13.47 17.46
N GLY A 173 12.38 12.72 18.39
CA GLY A 173 10.96 12.81 18.68
C GLY A 173 10.08 12.03 17.70
N GLN A 174 10.35 10.73 17.50
CA GLN A 174 9.58 9.87 16.61
C GLN A 174 8.09 9.83 16.96
N ALA A 175 7.77 9.61 18.24
CA ALA A 175 6.38 9.55 18.71
C ALA A 175 5.65 10.89 18.51
N GLU A 176 6.29 12.01 18.78
CA GLU A 176 5.73 13.36 18.57
C GLU A 176 5.46 13.61 17.07
N ALA A 177 6.43 13.28 16.20
CA ALA A 177 6.29 13.48 14.77
C ALA A 177 5.12 12.66 14.18
N ILE A 178 4.93 11.42 14.63
CA ILE A 178 3.79 10.56 14.26
C ILE A 178 2.47 11.18 14.75
N ALA A 179 2.40 11.54 16.03
CA ALA A 179 1.20 12.13 16.64
C ALA A 179 0.81 13.44 15.94
N ARG A 180 1.79 14.31 15.67
CA ARG A 180 1.57 15.57 14.95
C ARG A 180 1.09 15.34 13.51
N SER A 181 1.61 14.33 12.82
CA SER A 181 1.15 13.99 11.47
C SER A 181 -0.31 13.51 11.48
N THR A 182 -0.67 12.65 12.44
CA THR A 182 -2.05 12.18 12.65
C THR A 182 -3.00 13.34 12.96
N GLU A 183 -2.60 14.23 13.87
CA GLU A 183 -3.38 15.45 14.21
C GLU A 183 -3.58 16.34 12.98
N THR A 184 -2.53 16.53 12.18
CA THR A 184 -2.60 17.31 10.94
C THR A 184 -3.58 16.67 9.96
N CYS A 185 -3.54 15.35 9.74
CA CYS A 185 -4.52 14.65 8.93
C CYS A 185 -5.96 14.93 9.40
N LEU A 186 -6.22 14.88 10.72
CA LEU A 186 -7.55 15.12 11.30
C LEU A 186 -8.00 16.56 11.13
N SER A 187 -7.10 17.53 11.12
CA SER A 187 -7.39 18.96 11.09
C SER A 187 -7.59 19.53 9.68
N LEU A 188 -7.19 18.81 8.63
CA LEU A 188 -7.31 19.29 7.24
C LEU A 188 -8.74 19.69 6.88
N GLY A 189 -8.91 20.86 6.31
CA GLY A 189 -10.16 21.31 5.70
C GLY A 189 -10.29 20.94 4.21
N VAL A 190 -9.28 20.28 3.64
CA VAL A 190 -9.32 19.74 2.28
C VAL A 190 -9.60 18.23 2.31
N PRO A 191 -10.22 17.66 1.25
CA PRO A 191 -10.35 16.23 1.09
C PRO A 191 -9.00 15.52 1.16
N ASN A 192 -8.93 14.42 1.90
CA ASN A 192 -7.78 13.51 1.88
C ASN A 192 -8.23 12.06 1.71
N VAL A 193 -7.51 11.34 0.85
CA VAL A 193 -7.73 9.92 0.53
C VAL A 193 -6.44 9.17 0.78
N ALA A 194 -6.49 8.12 1.57
CA ALA A 194 -5.36 7.22 1.81
C ALA A 194 -5.58 5.87 1.12
N VAL A 195 -4.51 5.28 0.60
CA VAL A 195 -4.52 3.95 0.00
C VAL A 195 -3.42 3.10 0.63
N ILE A 196 -3.80 1.98 1.24
CA ILE A 196 -2.84 0.97 1.71
C ILE A 196 -2.45 0.10 0.52
N LEU A 197 -1.21 0.24 0.05
CA LEU A 197 -0.71 -0.42 -1.17
C LEU A 197 -0.18 -1.84 -0.93
N GLY A 198 0.47 -2.05 0.20
CA GLY A 198 1.07 -3.32 0.59
C GLY A 198 0.97 -3.52 2.09
N GLU A 199 1.87 -2.95 2.87
CA GLU A 199 1.81 -3.01 4.33
C GLU A 199 1.39 -1.66 4.92
N GLY A 200 0.33 -1.69 5.74
CA GLY A 200 -0.05 -0.58 6.61
C GLY A 200 0.39 -0.86 8.04
N GLY A 201 1.67 -0.60 8.36
CA GLY A 201 2.25 -0.96 9.65
C GLY A 201 2.15 0.15 10.70
N SER A 202 1.43 -0.13 11.80
CA SER A 202 1.49 0.59 13.07
C SER A 202 1.34 2.12 12.96
N GLY A 203 1.98 2.87 13.85
CA GLY A 203 1.99 4.33 13.87
C GLY A 203 2.51 4.95 12.57
N GLY A 204 3.43 4.26 11.89
CA GLY A 204 3.95 4.71 10.59
C GLY A 204 2.86 4.87 9.55
N ALA A 205 1.96 3.90 9.44
CA ALA A 205 0.82 3.96 8.53
C ALA A 205 -0.22 4.99 8.99
N ILE A 206 -0.62 4.97 10.27
CA ILE A 206 -1.64 5.85 10.84
C ILE A 206 -1.27 7.33 10.66
N ALA A 207 0.02 7.65 10.74
CA ALA A 207 0.54 9.01 10.60
C ALA A 207 0.11 9.73 9.32
N ILE A 208 -0.15 8.99 8.23
CA ILE A 208 -0.63 9.57 6.97
C ILE A 208 -1.93 8.94 6.45
N ALA A 209 -2.41 7.87 7.10
CA ALA A 209 -3.64 7.16 6.70
C ALA A 209 -4.91 7.67 7.38
N THR A 210 -4.83 8.65 8.29
CA THR A 210 -5.99 9.22 8.98
C THR A 210 -6.75 10.16 8.04
N ALA A 211 -7.54 9.56 7.13
CA ALA A 211 -8.12 10.23 5.97
C ALA A 211 -9.66 10.17 5.92
N ASN A 212 -10.27 11.06 5.11
CA ASN A 212 -11.71 11.01 4.83
C ASN A 212 -12.13 9.67 4.24
N ARG A 213 -11.31 9.14 3.33
CA ARG A 213 -11.47 7.81 2.77
C ARG A 213 -10.16 7.04 2.89
N VAL A 214 -10.24 5.86 3.44
CA VAL A 214 -9.12 4.90 3.54
C VAL A 214 -9.46 3.71 2.67
N LEU A 215 -8.72 3.57 1.58
CA LEU A 215 -8.80 2.48 0.62
C LEU A 215 -7.69 1.49 0.90
N MET A 216 -7.86 0.25 0.51
CA MET A 216 -6.83 -0.78 0.71
C MET A 216 -6.83 -1.75 -0.46
N LEU A 217 -5.68 -2.09 -1.00
CA LEU A 217 -5.57 -3.10 -2.04
C LEU A 217 -5.97 -4.48 -1.47
N GLU A 218 -6.53 -5.32 -2.32
CA GLU A 218 -7.16 -6.60 -1.96
C GLU A 218 -6.25 -7.54 -1.17
N HIS A 219 -4.96 -7.56 -1.52
CA HIS A 219 -3.96 -8.41 -0.90
C HIS A 219 -2.98 -7.63 -0.01
N ALA A 220 -3.30 -6.38 0.33
CA ALA A 220 -2.57 -5.63 1.35
C ALA A 220 -2.94 -6.10 2.76
N ILE A 221 -2.11 -5.70 3.74
CA ILE A 221 -2.37 -5.92 5.17
C ILE A 221 -2.34 -4.59 5.93
N TYR A 222 -3.17 -4.47 6.98
CA TYR A 222 -3.17 -3.30 7.85
C TYR A 222 -3.19 -3.76 9.32
N SER A 223 -2.15 -3.43 10.07
CA SER A 223 -1.96 -3.99 11.42
C SER A 223 -1.14 -3.07 12.33
N VAL A 224 -1.29 -3.26 13.63
CA VAL A 224 -0.53 -2.52 14.66
C VAL A 224 0.90 -3.05 14.86
N ILE A 225 1.16 -4.30 14.44
CA ILE A 225 2.46 -4.97 14.53
C ILE A 225 2.54 -6.04 13.44
N SER A 226 3.74 -6.44 13.04
CA SER A 226 3.90 -7.56 12.10
C SER A 226 3.44 -8.89 12.73
N PRO A 227 2.94 -9.85 11.93
CA PRO A 227 2.58 -11.18 12.44
C PRO A 227 3.72 -11.87 13.19
N GLU A 228 4.96 -11.73 12.71
CA GLU A 228 6.16 -12.26 13.36
C GLU A 228 6.40 -11.59 14.73
N GLY A 229 6.23 -10.27 14.79
CA GLY A 229 6.34 -9.52 16.05
C GLY A 229 5.27 -9.93 17.07
N ALA A 230 4.02 -10.07 16.62
CA ALA A 230 2.93 -10.57 17.47
C ALA A 230 3.19 -11.99 17.96
N ALA A 231 3.65 -12.89 17.09
CA ALA A 231 4.00 -14.26 17.44
C ALA A 231 5.13 -14.31 18.49
N SER A 232 6.15 -13.48 18.32
CA SER A 232 7.25 -13.36 19.28
C SER A 232 6.78 -12.89 20.66
N ILE A 233 5.88 -11.90 20.72
CA ILE A 233 5.36 -11.36 21.98
C ILE A 233 4.42 -12.37 22.67
N LEU A 234 3.48 -12.96 21.92
CA LEU A 234 2.43 -13.78 22.49
C LEU A 234 2.90 -15.21 22.83
N TRP A 235 3.73 -15.77 21.97
CA TRP A 235 4.14 -17.18 22.09
C TRP A 235 5.64 -17.39 22.25
N ARG A 236 6.45 -16.33 22.17
CA ARG A 236 7.93 -16.38 22.16
C ARG A 236 8.47 -17.29 21.04
N ASP A 237 7.71 -17.39 19.95
CA ASP A 237 8.00 -18.27 18.81
C ASP A 237 7.56 -17.58 17.49
N THR A 238 8.51 -17.13 16.71
CA THR A 238 8.26 -16.48 15.41
C THR A 238 7.71 -17.44 14.35
N ALA A 239 7.88 -18.78 14.51
CA ALA A 239 7.31 -19.78 13.62
C ALA A 239 5.77 -19.75 13.63
N LYS A 240 5.15 -19.19 14.66
CA LYS A 240 3.70 -19.00 14.78
C LYS A 240 3.15 -17.77 14.06
N ALA A 241 3.93 -17.15 13.17
CA ALA A 241 3.49 -15.98 12.41
C ALA A 241 2.20 -16.21 11.59
N GLN A 242 1.97 -17.42 11.08
CA GLN A 242 0.74 -17.77 10.37
C GLN A 242 -0.50 -17.76 11.29
N GLU A 243 -0.36 -18.30 12.50
CA GLU A 243 -1.43 -18.26 13.52
C GLU A 243 -1.71 -16.82 13.94
N ALA A 244 -0.64 -16.03 14.13
CA ALA A 244 -0.75 -14.62 14.45
C ALA A 244 -1.49 -13.84 13.34
N ALA A 245 -1.10 -13.98 12.07
CA ALA A 245 -1.75 -13.33 10.94
C ALA A 245 -3.27 -13.63 10.90
N THR A 246 -3.65 -14.88 11.16
CA THR A 246 -5.06 -15.31 11.19
C THR A 246 -5.81 -14.70 12.37
N SER A 247 -5.21 -14.67 13.55
CA SER A 247 -5.84 -14.18 14.78
C SER A 247 -5.97 -12.66 14.81
N MET A 248 -5.02 -11.94 14.22
CA MET A 248 -4.95 -10.49 14.19
C MET A 248 -5.97 -9.84 13.25
N LYS A 249 -6.57 -10.58 12.32
CA LYS A 249 -7.57 -10.06 11.37
C LYS A 249 -7.08 -8.85 10.59
N ILE A 250 -5.97 -8.99 9.89
CA ILE A 250 -5.23 -7.88 9.25
C ILE A 250 -5.50 -7.71 7.75
N THR A 251 -6.35 -8.54 7.17
CA THR A 251 -6.63 -8.51 5.72
C THR A 251 -7.56 -7.36 5.34
N ALA A 252 -7.57 -6.97 4.07
CA ALA A 252 -8.48 -5.95 3.57
C ALA A 252 -9.95 -6.30 3.84
N GLN A 253 -10.31 -7.59 3.72
CA GLN A 253 -11.65 -8.09 3.99
C GLN A 253 -12.02 -8.00 5.48
N ASP A 254 -11.07 -8.22 6.38
CA ASP A 254 -11.27 -8.00 7.81
C ASP A 254 -11.42 -6.51 8.11
N MET A 255 -10.58 -5.65 7.55
CA MET A 255 -10.57 -4.21 7.79
C MET A 255 -11.87 -3.54 7.33
N VAL A 256 -12.41 -3.92 6.18
CA VAL A 256 -13.70 -3.38 5.72
C VAL A 256 -14.86 -3.87 6.59
N ARG A 257 -14.82 -5.13 7.02
CA ARG A 257 -15.83 -5.69 7.94
C ARG A 257 -15.85 -4.99 9.29
N PHE A 258 -14.70 -4.57 9.81
CA PHE A 258 -14.59 -3.81 11.05
C PHE A 258 -14.81 -2.31 10.89
N GLY A 259 -15.03 -1.83 9.67
CA GLY A 259 -15.19 -0.39 9.41
C GLY A 259 -13.91 0.43 9.61
N VAL A 260 -12.73 -0.22 9.60
CA VAL A 260 -11.43 0.45 9.71
C VAL A 260 -11.04 1.11 8.38
N ILE A 261 -11.37 0.46 7.27
CA ILE A 261 -11.25 1.02 5.92
C ILE A 261 -12.62 1.21 5.28
N ASP A 262 -12.69 2.07 4.28
CA ASP A 262 -13.94 2.38 3.57
C ASP A 262 -14.23 1.44 2.41
N SER A 263 -13.19 0.99 1.68
CA SER A 263 -13.36 0.04 0.57
C SER A 263 -12.07 -0.71 0.23
N VAL A 264 -12.27 -1.86 -0.40
CA VAL A 264 -11.20 -2.68 -0.98
C VAL A 264 -11.06 -2.34 -2.46
N VAL A 265 -9.83 -2.13 -2.91
CA VAL A 265 -9.48 -1.98 -4.32
C VAL A 265 -9.06 -3.35 -4.86
N ALA A 266 -9.81 -3.87 -5.83
CA ALA A 266 -9.51 -5.17 -6.43
C ALA A 266 -8.13 -5.17 -7.10
N GLU A 267 -7.41 -6.26 -6.95
CA GLU A 267 -6.13 -6.49 -7.63
C GLU A 267 -6.33 -7.43 -8.85
N PRO A 268 -5.44 -7.36 -9.83
CA PRO A 268 -5.38 -8.36 -10.89
C PRO A 268 -5.20 -9.78 -10.32
N THR A 269 -5.70 -10.78 -11.04
CA THR A 269 -5.48 -12.19 -10.65
C THR A 269 -3.99 -12.47 -10.47
N GLY A 270 -3.62 -12.96 -9.30
CA GLY A 270 -2.22 -13.17 -8.93
C GLY A 270 -1.55 -11.98 -8.25
N GLY A 271 -2.31 -10.88 -7.98
CA GLY A 271 -1.82 -9.73 -7.24
C GLY A 271 -1.23 -8.60 -8.10
N ALA A 272 -1.02 -7.44 -7.48
CA ALA A 272 -0.55 -6.22 -8.15
C ALA A 272 0.84 -6.38 -8.82
N HIS A 273 1.67 -7.30 -8.36
CA HIS A 273 2.98 -7.57 -8.96
C HIS A 273 2.91 -8.28 -10.31
N ARG A 274 1.80 -8.95 -10.62
CA ARG A 274 1.62 -9.63 -11.92
C ARG A 274 1.16 -8.68 -13.03
N ASP A 275 0.38 -7.67 -12.68
CA ASP A 275 -0.03 -6.60 -13.58
C ASP A 275 -0.04 -5.25 -12.83
N PRO A 276 1.14 -4.63 -12.68
CA PRO A 276 1.28 -3.34 -12.00
C PRO A 276 0.43 -2.23 -12.63
N GLN A 277 0.32 -2.22 -13.96
CA GLN A 277 -0.43 -1.18 -14.66
C GLN A 277 -1.94 -1.27 -14.37
N ALA A 278 -2.51 -2.46 -14.39
CA ALA A 278 -3.92 -2.66 -14.03
C ALA A 278 -4.17 -2.31 -12.55
N ALA A 279 -3.26 -2.67 -11.63
CA ALA A 279 -3.38 -2.32 -10.21
C ALA A 279 -3.31 -0.79 -9.99
N ILE A 280 -2.39 -0.11 -10.67
CA ILE A 280 -2.26 1.36 -10.62
C ILE A 280 -3.53 2.02 -11.18
N ALA A 281 -4.02 1.57 -12.32
CA ALA A 281 -5.25 2.09 -12.94
C ALA A 281 -6.47 1.91 -12.02
N ALA A 282 -6.69 0.71 -11.46
CA ALA A 282 -7.78 0.44 -10.51
C ALA A 282 -7.69 1.34 -9.27
N THR A 283 -6.48 1.56 -8.76
CA THR A 283 -6.24 2.47 -7.64
C THR A 283 -6.61 3.91 -8.01
N GLY A 284 -6.24 4.37 -9.20
CA GLY A 284 -6.59 5.70 -9.71
C GLY A 284 -8.11 5.90 -9.81
N GLU A 285 -8.85 4.89 -10.29
CA GLU A 285 -10.32 4.94 -10.33
C GLU A 285 -10.92 5.02 -8.91
N ALA A 286 -10.42 4.23 -7.98
CA ALA A 286 -10.90 4.22 -6.61
C ALA A 286 -10.64 5.58 -5.89
N ILE A 287 -9.46 6.18 -6.09
CA ILE A 287 -9.14 7.53 -5.56
C ILE A 287 -10.09 8.58 -6.16
N ALA A 288 -10.33 8.55 -7.47
CA ALA A 288 -11.23 9.50 -8.12
C ALA A 288 -12.66 9.40 -7.60
N ASN A 289 -13.18 8.19 -7.43
CA ASN A 289 -14.49 7.95 -6.84
C ASN A 289 -14.56 8.48 -5.40
N ALA A 290 -13.52 8.24 -4.60
CA ALA A 290 -13.44 8.75 -3.23
C ALA A 290 -13.45 10.30 -3.18
N PHE A 291 -12.73 10.98 -4.07
CA PHE A 291 -12.79 12.44 -4.17
C PHE A 291 -14.16 12.95 -4.63
N LYS A 292 -14.80 12.25 -5.57
CA LYS A 292 -16.14 12.59 -6.05
C LYS A 292 -17.19 12.58 -4.93
N GLU A 293 -17.08 11.64 -3.98
CA GLU A 293 -17.97 11.58 -2.80
C GLU A 293 -17.78 12.76 -1.83
N LEU A 294 -16.65 13.43 -1.88
CA LEU A 294 -16.29 14.57 -1.05
C LEU A 294 -16.48 15.91 -1.78
N GLN A 295 -16.86 15.86 -3.04
CA GLN A 295 -17.05 17.06 -3.87
C GLN A 295 -18.21 17.92 -3.34
N GLY A 296 -18.03 19.22 -3.35
CA GLY A 296 -19.04 20.19 -2.90
C GLY A 296 -19.16 20.36 -1.38
N LEU A 297 -18.42 19.59 -0.59
CA LEU A 297 -18.32 19.81 0.84
C LEU A 297 -17.42 21.03 1.13
N ASP A 298 -17.84 21.88 2.05
CA ASP A 298 -16.99 22.93 2.57
C ASP A 298 -15.92 22.39 3.53
N ARG A 299 -15.00 23.24 3.94
CA ARG A 299 -13.85 22.88 4.78
C ARG A 299 -14.27 22.28 6.14
N GLU A 300 -15.33 22.80 6.72
CA GLU A 300 -15.85 22.33 8.01
C GLU A 300 -16.52 20.97 7.87
N ALA A 301 -17.34 20.78 6.86
CA ALA A 301 -18.00 19.52 6.56
C ALA A 301 -17.00 18.39 6.26
N VAL A 302 -15.94 18.67 5.47
CA VAL A 302 -14.85 17.72 5.20
C VAL A 302 -14.17 17.28 6.50
N ARG A 303 -13.84 18.21 7.39
CA ARG A 303 -13.19 17.93 8.68
C ARG A 303 -14.11 17.14 9.61
N ASN A 304 -15.37 17.58 9.76
CA ASN A 304 -16.33 16.95 10.65
C ASN A 304 -16.64 15.51 10.19
N ARG A 305 -16.87 15.29 8.90
CA ARG A 305 -17.09 13.94 8.36
C ARG A 305 -15.92 12.99 8.65
N ARG A 306 -14.67 13.47 8.55
CA ARG A 306 -13.48 12.70 8.92
C ARG A 306 -13.47 12.40 10.41
N ARG A 307 -13.69 13.40 11.26
CA ARG A 307 -13.68 13.25 12.71
C ARG A 307 -14.76 12.27 13.19
N GLU A 308 -15.97 12.39 12.69
CA GLU A 308 -17.09 11.50 13.01
C GLU A 308 -16.76 10.04 12.66
N LYS A 309 -16.17 9.80 11.49
CA LYS A 309 -15.72 8.47 11.08
C LYS A 309 -14.81 7.84 12.13
N PHE A 310 -13.75 8.52 12.56
CA PHE A 310 -12.82 7.97 13.55
C PHE A 310 -13.44 7.84 14.94
N LEU A 311 -14.35 8.71 15.33
CA LEU A 311 -15.07 8.62 16.61
C LEU A 311 -16.08 7.47 16.66
N THR A 312 -16.55 6.96 15.53
CA THR A 312 -17.46 5.82 15.45
C THR A 312 -16.74 4.46 15.41
N MET A 313 -15.45 4.44 15.04
CA MET A 313 -14.68 3.21 15.03
C MET A 313 -14.64 2.55 16.40
N GLY A 314 -14.83 1.23 16.43
CA GLY A 314 -14.83 0.43 17.66
C GLY A 314 -16.12 0.46 18.48
N ARG A 315 -17.12 1.28 18.13
CA ARG A 315 -18.41 1.29 18.83
C ARG A 315 -19.34 0.13 18.47
N THR A 316 -19.10 -0.50 17.32
CA THR A 316 -19.94 -1.57 16.77
C THR A 316 -19.32 -2.96 16.91
N VAL A 317 -18.16 -3.08 17.53
CA VAL A 317 -17.50 -4.36 17.80
C VAL A 317 -17.93 -4.82 19.20
N SER A 318 -19.15 -5.38 19.30
CA SER A 318 -19.65 -6.11 20.48
C SER A 318 -19.90 -7.55 20.08
#